data_748ec4034f0a2fb0fafc4fb24f747282
#
_entry.id   748ec4034f0a2fb0fafc4fb24f747282
#
_cell.length_a   1.000
_cell.length_b   1.000
_cell.length_c   1.000
_cell.angle_alpha   90.00
_cell.angle_beta   90.00
_cell.angle_gamma   90.00
#
_symmetry.space_group_name_H-M   'P 1'
#
loop_
_entity.id
_entity.type
_entity.pdbx_description
1 polymer ?
#
loop_
_entity_poly.entity_id
_entity_poly.type
_entity_poly.pdbx_seq_one_letter_code
_entity_poly.pdbx_strand_id
1 'polypeptide(L)'
;MLTIFSVPKPFLGAIGEIQHRALASWTALGNGVQVLLLGDEEGAAEAARKTGAEHLPELARTDQGTPRLDAAFAAADETARHPLRCFVNADVVLYDDLLDAARRVAAESERFLIVGQTVDVDQPRGREDALARGTRRGAAALDYFVFMSGLYDHVPPFAIGRACFDNWLVWRARQDAIVVDATADVVAAHQGHDYAHVGGGKAEAYYGEEAARNLELAGGKSRLYTLHDASHVLRGGRLHRNPGAPLRWRENVRKAAWKLGVR
;
A
#
# COMPACT_ATOMS: atom_id res chain seq x y z
N MET A 1 -1.20 10.66 15.69
CA MET A 1 -2.17 10.57 14.64
C MET A 1 -1.87 9.44 13.65
N LEU A 2 -0.86 9.52 12.80
CA LEU A 2 -0.57 8.51 11.75
C LEU A 2 0.91 8.12 11.77
N THR A 3 1.22 6.82 11.74
CA THR A 3 2.56 6.32 11.45
C THR A 3 2.59 5.79 10.02
N ILE A 4 3.36 6.44 9.15
CA ILE A 4 3.63 6.00 7.78
C ILE A 4 4.88 5.13 7.81
N PHE A 5 4.85 3.99 7.14
CA PHE A 5 6.02 3.14 7.00
C PHE A 5 6.15 2.61 5.56
N SER A 6 7.39 2.45 5.14
CA SER A 6 7.72 2.03 3.78
C SER A 6 9.04 1.29 3.75
N VAL A 7 9.17 0.39 2.78
CA VAL A 7 10.42 -0.30 2.45
C VAL A 7 10.91 0.26 1.12
N PRO A 8 11.99 1.04 1.11
CA PRO A 8 12.49 1.65 -0.11
C PRO A 8 13.28 0.66 -0.96
N LYS A 9 13.62 1.09 -2.15
CA LYS A 9 14.72 0.59 -2.98
C LYS A 9 15.98 1.40 -2.68
N PRO A 10 17.17 1.04 -3.18
CA PRO A 10 18.36 1.90 -3.08
C PRO A 10 18.07 3.31 -3.58
N PHE A 11 18.54 4.32 -2.83
CA PHE A 11 18.37 5.74 -3.17
C PHE A 11 19.39 6.19 -4.23
N LEU A 12 19.40 5.51 -5.37
CA LEU A 12 20.33 5.73 -6.47
C LEU A 12 19.61 6.21 -7.73
N GLY A 13 20.24 7.12 -8.47
CA GLY A 13 19.75 7.60 -9.77
C GLY A 13 18.29 8.09 -9.74
N ALA A 14 17.54 7.83 -10.79
CA ALA A 14 16.15 8.29 -10.92
C ALA A 14 15.23 7.71 -9.84
N ILE A 15 15.44 6.45 -9.43
CA ILE A 15 14.67 5.82 -8.34
C ILE A 15 14.92 6.56 -7.02
N GLY A 16 16.18 6.93 -6.73
CA GLY A 16 16.50 7.71 -5.54
C GLY A 16 15.77 9.05 -5.51
N GLU A 17 15.71 9.76 -6.64
CA GLU A 17 14.99 11.04 -6.74
C GLU A 17 13.47 10.89 -6.51
N ILE A 18 12.87 9.84 -7.07
CA ILE A 18 11.46 9.51 -6.88
C ILE A 18 11.17 9.28 -5.39
N GLN A 19 11.98 8.46 -4.73
CA GLN A 19 11.82 8.13 -3.31
C GLN A 19 12.09 9.33 -2.40
N HIS A 20 13.05 10.18 -2.73
CA HIS A 20 13.28 11.43 -1.99
C HIS A 20 12.05 12.35 -2.03
N ARG A 21 11.38 12.51 -3.19
CA ARG A 21 10.15 13.29 -3.30
C ARG A 21 9.00 12.67 -2.49
N ALA A 22 8.84 11.35 -2.57
CA ALA A 22 7.82 10.64 -1.80
C ALA A 22 8.04 10.83 -0.30
N LEU A 23 9.24 10.54 0.19
CA LEU A 23 9.61 10.67 1.61
C LEU A 23 9.45 12.11 2.11
N ALA A 24 9.87 13.11 1.33
CA ALA A 24 9.67 14.52 1.65
C ALA A 24 8.18 14.88 1.76
N SER A 25 7.31 14.33 0.90
CA SER A 25 5.88 14.57 0.97
C SER A 25 5.26 14.01 2.25
N TRP A 26 5.69 12.84 2.72
CA TRP A 26 5.17 12.23 3.94
C TRP A 26 5.58 13.01 5.19
N THR A 27 6.82 13.45 5.27
CA THR A 27 7.30 14.25 6.41
C THR A 27 6.70 15.66 6.42
N ALA A 28 6.33 16.19 5.26
CA ALA A 28 5.64 17.49 5.13
C ALA A 28 4.18 17.47 5.61
N LEU A 29 3.56 16.30 5.83
CA LEU A 29 2.20 16.18 6.38
C LEU A 29 2.09 16.69 7.84
N GLY A 30 3.19 17.03 8.48
CA GLY A 30 3.25 17.78 9.73
C GLY A 30 3.49 16.93 10.98
N ASN A 31 3.52 17.62 12.13
CA ASN A 31 3.96 17.08 13.43
C ASN A 31 3.12 15.92 13.99
N GLY A 32 1.96 15.64 13.41
CA GLY A 32 1.11 14.51 13.80
C GLY A 32 1.44 13.22 13.04
N VAL A 33 2.48 13.23 12.21
CA VAL A 33 2.89 12.09 11.39
C VAL A 33 4.27 11.61 11.81
N GLN A 34 4.39 10.32 12.09
CA GLN A 34 5.65 9.61 12.23
C GLN A 34 5.95 8.94 10.90
N VAL A 35 7.18 8.99 10.42
CA VAL A 35 7.60 8.30 9.19
C VAL A 35 8.72 7.32 9.53
N LEU A 36 8.52 6.04 9.20
CA LEU A 36 9.47 4.95 9.37
C LEU A 36 9.97 4.48 8.00
N LEU A 37 11.27 4.51 7.80
CA LEU A 37 11.93 3.97 6.62
C LEU A 37 12.62 2.66 7.01
N LEU A 38 12.18 1.55 6.41
CA LEU A 38 12.54 0.20 6.83
C LEU A 38 13.52 -0.45 5.84
N GLY A 39 14.55 -1.11 6.38
CA GLY A 39 15.55 -1.83 5.59
C GLY A 39 16.85 -1.05 5.42
N ASP A 40 17.89 -1.76 5.03
CA ASP A 40 19.28 -1.29 4.96
C ASP A 40 19.71 -0.91 3.53
N GLU A 41 18.75 -0.56 2.68
CA GLU A 41 19.02 -0.17 1.28
C GLU A 41 19.98 1.03 1.21
N GLU A 42 20.87 1.01 0.22
CA GLU A 42 21.86 2.06 0.04
C GLU A 42 21.22 3.47 0.00
N GLY A 43 21.72 4.39 0.82
CA GLY A 43 21.21 5.74 0.94
C GLY A 43 19.99 5.92 1.85
N ALA A 44 19.36 4.84 2.36
CA ALA A 44 18.17 4.93 3.21
C ALA A 44 18.41 5.71 4.51
N ALA A 45 19.53 5.42 5.21
CA ALA A 45 19.89 6.12 6.45
C ALA A 45 20.10 7.63 6.22
N GLU A 46 20.73 8.00 5.11
CA GLU A 46 20.95 9.40 4.77
C GLU A 46 19.64 10.11 4.39
N ALA A 47 18.79 9.45 3.61
CA ALA A 47 17.48 9.98 3.24
C ALA A 47 16.60 10.23 4.47
N ALA A 48 16.53 9.27 5.40
CA ALA A 48 15.82 9.41 6.65
C ALA A 48 16.36 10.59 7.49
N ARG A 49 17.69 10.68 7.67
CA ARG A 49 18.31 11.78 8.41
C ARG A 49 18.01 13.15 7.80
N LYS A 50 18.02 13.27 6.47
CA LYS A 50 17.73 14.54 5.77
C LYS A 50 16.29 15.01 5.91
N THR A 51 15.36 14.07 6.01
CA THR A 51 13.92 14.37 6.06
C THR A 51 13.33 14.34 7.46
N GLY A 52 14.07 13.87 8.46
CA GLY A 52 13.56 13.68 9.82
C GLY A 52 12.73 12.41 9.99
N ALA A 53 12.76 11.48 9.05
CA ALA A 53 12.19 10.16 9.21
C ALA A 53 13.05 9.29 10.14
N GLU A 54 12.44 8.30 10.77
CA GLU A 54 13.14 7.29 11.56
C GLU A 54 13.58 6.15 10.66
N HIS A 55 14.80 5.68 10.83
CA HIS A 55 15.36 4.59 10.03
C HIS A 55 15.49 3.32 10.87
N LEU A 56 14.91 2.23 10.39
CA LEU A 56 15.00 0.89 10.98
C LEU A 56 15.68 -0.04 9.98
N PRO A 57 17.01 -0.23 10.07
CA PRO A 57 17.77 -0.95 9.05
C PRO A 57 17.54 -2.47 9.06
N GLU A 58 17.21 -3.04 10.22
CA GLU A 58 17.05 -4.48 10.35
C GLU A 58 15.69 -4.94 9.84
N LEU A 59 15.68 -5.67 8.73
CA LEU A 59 14.48 -6.21 8.13
C LEU A 59 14.74 -7.61 7.57
N ALA A 60 13.92 -8.60 7.97
CA ALA A 60 14.06 -9.94 7.46
C ALA A 60 13.78 -9.99 5.96
N ARG A 61 14.55 -10.83 5.25
CA ARG A 61 14.50 -10.99 3.80
C ARG A 61 14.16 -12.44 3.42
N THR A 62 13.73 -12.64 2.20
CA THR A 62 13.59 -13.96 1.58
C THR A 62 14.97 -14.57 1.29
N ASP A 63 15.01 -15.83 0.90
CA ASP A 63 16.24 -16.48 0.47
C ASP A 63 16.88 -15.83 -0.78
N GLN A 64 16.11 -15.07 -1.55
CA GLN A 64 16.58 -14.28 -2.69
C GLN A 64 16.99 -12.85 -2.31
N GLY A 65 16.94 -12.50 -1.02
CA GLY A 65 17.33 -11.17 -0.52
C GLY A 65 16.24 -10.11 -0.62
N THR A 66 15.02 -10.44 -1.00
CA THR A 66 13.90 -9.48 -1.06
C THR A 66 13.33 -9.21 0.34
N PRO A 67 13.10 -7.95 0.75
CA PRO A 67 12.48 -7.65 2.03
C PRO A 67 11.11 -8.31 2.19
N ARG A 68 10.81 -8.76 3.42
CA ARG A 68 9.57 -9.46 3.74
C ARG A 68 8.53 -8.52 4.35
N LEU A 69 7.27 -8.67 3.91
CA LEU A 69 6.16 -7.83 4.36
C LEU A 69 5.80 -8.06 5.83
N ASP A 70 5.80 -9.30 6.31
CA ASP A 70 5.53 -9.62 7.71
C ASP A 70 6.53 -8.95 8.66
N ALA A 71 7.81 -8.94 8.29
CA ALA A 71 8.85 -8.25 9.04
C ALA A 71 8.66 -6.73 9.04
N ALA A 72 8.25 -6.15 7.90
CA ALA A 72 7.98 -4.72 7.80
C ALA A 72 6.79 -4.30 8.68
N PHE A 73 5.72 -5.10 8.71
CA PHE A 73 4.56 -4.83 9.55
C PHE A 73 4.91 -4.99 11.05
N ALA A 74 5.64 -6.04 11.42
CA ALA A 74 6.09 -6.25 12.81
C ALA A 74 6.97 -5.09 13.30
N ALA A 75 8.00 -4.70 12.52
CA ALA A 75 8.87 -3.58 12.86
C ALA A 75 8.10 -2.26 13.00
N ALA A 76 7.13 -2.02 12.11
CA ALA A 76 6.25 -0.86 12.19
C ALA A 76 5.36 -0.90 13.45
N ASP A 77 4.79 -2.05 13.81
CA ASP A 77 3.94 -2.16 14.99
C ASP A 77 4.71 -1.98 16.30
N GLU A 78 5.94 -2.47 16.38
CA GLU A 78 6.82 -2.30 17.55
C GLU A 78 7.26 -0.84 17.76
N THR A 79 7.44 -0.07 16.67
CA THR A 79 8.03 1.28 16.72
C THR A 79 6.99 2.40 16.63
N ALA A 80 5.81 2.10 16.11
CA ALA A 80 4.82 3.12 15.82
C ALA A 80 4.23 3.76 17.08
N ARG A 81 4.20 5.10 17.07
CA ARG A 81 3.66 5.94 18.16
C ARG A 81 2.17 6.22 18.07
N HIS A 82 1.57 5.91 16.94
CA HIS A 82 0.18 6.25 16.65
C HIS A 82 -0.67 5.02 16.38
N PRO A 83 -1.97 5.03 16.71
CA PRO A 83 -2.85 3.89 16.44
C PRO A 83 -3.14 3.70 14.94
N LEU A 84 -3.11 4.77 14.15
CA LEU A 84 -3.23 4.67 12.69
C LEU A 84 -1.89 4.33 12.07
N ARG A 85 -1.92 3.43 11.11
CA ARG A 85 -0.80 2.98 10.29
C ARG A 85 -1.06 3.31 8.83
N CYS A 86 -0.02 3.60 8.08
CA CYS A 86 -0.06 3.68 6.63
C CYS A 86 1.15 2.96 6.05
N PHE A 87 0.92 1.80 5.45
CA PHE A 87 1.91 1.20 4.55
C PHE A 87 1.77 1.85 3.18
N VAL A 88 2.88 2.29 2.59
CA VAL A 88 2.90 2.96 1.30
C VAL A 88 4.15 2.59 0.51
N ASN A 89 4.00 2.44 -0.81
CA ASN A 89 5.14 2.21 -1.70
C ASN A 89 6.03 3.45 -1.75
N ALA A 90 7.36 3.27 -1.79
CA ALA A 90 8.35 4.33 -1.67
C ALA A 90 8.40 5.32 -2.85
N ASP A 91 7.59 5.12 -3.86
CA ASP A 91 7.43 5.95 -5.06
C ASP A 91 6.15 6.78 -5.09
N VAL A 92 5.36 6.77 -4.00
CA VAL A 92 4.06 7.44 -3.91
C VAL A 92 4.13 8.73 -3.12
N VAL A 93 3.83 9.85 -3.75
CA VAL A 93 3.65 11.16 -3.10
C VAL A 93 2.25 11.23 -2.49
N LEU A 94 2.18 11.64 -1.22
CA LEU A 94 0.94 11.80 -0.46
C LEU A 94 0.67 13.28 -0.18
N TYR A 95 -0.61 13.62 0.03
CA TYR A 95 -1.08 14.97 0.32
C TYR A 95 -1.96 14.98 1.58
N ASP A 96 -2.29 16.16 2.09
CA ASP A 96 -3.03 16.36 3.34
C ASP A 96 -4.41 15.71 3.36
N ASP A 97 -5.03 15.52 2.20
CA ASP A 97 -6.33 14.85 2.06
C ASP A 97 -6.33 13.40 2.60
N LEU A 98 -5.17 12.73 2.62
CA LEU A 98 -5.02 11.42 3.27
C LEU A 98 -5.31 11.49 4.78
N LEU A 99 -4.80 12.53 5.46
CA LEU A 99 -5.02 12.70 6.89
C LEU A 99 -6.49 13.00 7.20
N ASP A 100 -7.14 13.78 6.36
CA ASP A 100 -8.56 14.10 6.51
C ASP A 100 -9.42 12.86 6.29
N ALA A 101 -9.13 12.06 5.27
CA ALA A 101 -9.79 10.78 5.02
C ALA A 101 -9.61 9.82 6.21
N ALA A 102 -8.38 9.69 6.72
CA ALA A 102 -8.08 8.82 7.86
C ALA A 102 -8.86 9.22 9.12
N ARG A 103 -8.90 10.52 9.45
CA ARG A 103 -9.66 11.04 10.59
C ARG A 103 -11.16 10.77 10.46
N ARG A 104 -11.73 11.00 9.29
CA ARG A 104 -13.18 10.80 9.02
C ARG A 104 -13.58 9.34 9.16
N VAL A 105 -12.81 8.43 8.55
CA VAL A 105 -13.11 7.01 8.64
C VAL A 105 -12.91 6.48 10.06
N ALA A 106 -11.87 6.92 10.76
CA ALA A 106 -11.61 6.54 12.16
C ALA A 106 -12.70 7.05 13.14
N ALA A 107 -13.40 8.12 12.81
CA ALA A 107 -14.54 8.61 13.60
C ALA A 107 -15.79 7.73 13.44
N GLU A 108 -15.90 6.95 12.35
CA GLU A 108 -17.08 6.14 12.04
C GLU A 108 -16.85 4.63 12.21
N SER A 109 -15.59 4.17 12.27
CA SER A 109 -15.26 2.75 12.40
C SER A 109 -13.94 2.54 13.13
N GLU A 110 -13.92 1.58 14.05
CA GLU A 110 -12.71 1.17 14.79
C GLU A 110 -11.85 0.17 14.00
N ARG A 111 -12.42 -0.55 13.03
CA ARG A 111 -11.70 -1.52 12.21
C ARG A 111 -11.93 -1.25 10.73
N PHE A 112 -10.91 -0.75 10.07
CA PHE A 112 -11.00 -0.37 8.67
C PHE A 112 -9.66 -0.48 7.95
N LEU A 113 -9.76 -0.57 6.63
CA LEU A 113 -8.69 -0.34 5.67
C LEU A 113 -9.16 0.75 4.69
N ILE A 114 -8.38 1.82 4.55
CA ILE A 114 -8.53 2.80 3.46
C ILE A 114 -7.52 2.48 2.38
N VAL A 115 -8.00 2.39 1.17
CA VAL A 115 -7.21 2.24 -0.06
C VAL A 115 -7.82 3.12 -1.15
N GLY A 116 -7.11 3.34 -2.25
CA GLY A 116 -7.65 4.08 -3.39
C GLY A 116 -6.75 3.92 -4.62
N GLN A 117 -7.26 4.34 -5.77
CA GLN A 117 -6.46 4.40 -6.99
C GLN A 117 -5.46 5.55 -6.88
N THR A 118 -4.22 5.26 -7.24
CA THR A 118 -3.20 6.30 -7.44
C THR A 118 -3.31 6.90 -8.85
N VAL A 119 -2.68 8.02 -9.07
CA VAL A 119 -2.51 8.63 -10.39
C VAL A 119 -1.04 8.52 -10.82
N ASP A 120 -0.78 7.94 -11.98
CA ASP A 120 0.54 7.94 -12.59
C ASP A 120 0.87 9.34 -13.10
N VAL A 121 1.91 9.96 -12.56
CA VAL A 121 2.36 11.29 -12.95
C VAL A 121 3.85 11.47 -12.67
N ASP A 122 4.60 11.92 -13.65
CA ASP A 122 6.01 12.23 -13.47
C ASP A 122 6.18 13.56 -12.74
N GLN A 123 7.02 13.54 -11.70
CA GLN A 123 7.41 14.72 -10.92
C GLN A 123 6.21 15.62 -10.54
N PRO A 124 5.29 15.13 -9.71
CA PRO A 124 4.12 15.92 -9.29
C PRO A 124 4.56 17.17 -8.52
N ARG A 125 4.03 18.33 -8.91
CA ARG A 125 4.32 19.63 -8.28
C ARG A 125 3.33 20.01 -7.20
N GLY A 126 2.39 19.14 -6.90
CA GLY A 126 1.33 19.29 -5.91
C GLY A 126 0.11 18.49 -6.29
N ARG A 127 -0.89 18.50 -5.40
CA ARG A 127 -2.13 17.72 -5.53
C ARG A 127 -2.90 18.04 -6.84
N GLU A 128 -3.08 19.32 -7.12
CA GLU A 128 -3.83 19.78 -8.31
C GLU A 128 -3.12 19.44 -9.61
N ASP A 129 -1.79 19.60 -9.63
CA ASP A 129 -0.96 19.22 -10.78
C ASP A 129 -1.02 17.71 -11.03
N ALA A 130 -0.99 16.90 -9.97
CA ALA A 130 -1.12 15.45 -10.07
C ALA A 130 -2.48 15.04 -10.68
N LEU A 131 -3.57 15.68 -10.26
CA LEU A 131 -4.90 15.44 -10.83
C LEU A 131 -5.03 15.90 -12.29
N ALA A 132 -4.45 17.06 -12.62
CA ALA A 132 -4.57 17.64 -13.96
C ALA A 132 -3.77 16.89 -15.03
N ARG A 133 -2.58 16.39 -14.67
CA ARG A 133 -1.66 15.71 -15.60
C ARG A 133 -1.65 14.20 -15.48
N GLY A 134 -2.05 13.68 -14.33
CA GLY A 134 -1.93 12.27 -14.03
C GLY A 134 -2.99 11.41 -14.73
N THR A 135 -2.63 10.16 -14.94
CA THR A 135 -3.55 9.12 -15.42
C THR A 135 -3.89 8.18 -14.28
N ARG A 136 -5.17 8.00 -14.01
CA ARG A 136 -5.63 7.12 -12.92
C ARG A 136 -5.30 5.66 -13.21
N ARG A 137 -4.67 4.99 -12.25
CA ARG A 137 -4.31 3.57 -12.35
C ARG A 137 -5.53 2.66 -12.20
N GLY A 138 -5.38 1.40 -12.60
CA GLY A 138 -6.45 0.41 -12.48
C GLY A 138 -6.78 0.04 -11.03
N ALA A 139 -7.98 -0.48 -10.79
CA ALA A 139 -8.48 -0.84 -9.46
C ALA A 139 -7.69 -1.95 -8.74
N ALA A 140 -6.83 -2.66 -9.44
CA ALA A 140 -5.95 -3.69 -8.87
C ALA A 140 -4.55 -3.16 -8.50
N ALA A 141 -4.20 -1.95 -8.90
CA ALA A 141 -2.93 -1.31 -8.57
C ALA A 141 -3.10 -0.49 -7.29
N LEU A 142 -2.67 -1.05 -6.18
CA LEU A 142 -2.84 -0.49 -4.84
C LEU A 142 -1.47 -0.19 -4.25
N ASP A 143 -1.23 1.05 -3.87
CA ASP A 143 0.10 1.52 -3.48
C ASP A 143 0.12 2.16 -2.08
N TYR A 144 -1.04 2.39 -1.44
CA TYR A 144 -1.14 2.87 -0.07
C TYR A 144 -2.29 2.19 0.68
N PHE A 145 -2.07 1.95 1.98
CA PHE A 145 -2.96 1.20 2.86
C PHE A 145 -3.00 1.89 4.22
N VAL A 146 -4.12 2.56 4.57
CA VAL A 146 -4.30 3.17 5.89
C VAL A 146 -5.23 2.31 6.74
N PHE A 147 -4.80 1.95 7.94
CA PHE A 147 -5.53 1.02 8.80
C PHE A 147 -5.29 1.28 10.29
N MET A 148 -6.15 0.73 11.16
CA MET A 148 -5.93 0.72 12.60
C MET A 148 -4.96 -0.40 13.00
N SER A 149 -4.11 -0.14 13.99
CA SER A 149 -3.26 -1.16 14.61
C SER A 149 -4.08 -2.40 14.98
N GLY A 150 -3.47 -3.59 14.86
CA GLY A 150 -4.14 -4.87 15.12
C GLY A 150 -5.08 -5.34 13.99
N LEU A 151 -5.12 -4.67 12.83
CA LEU A 151 -5.84 -5.19 11.67
C LEU A 151 -5.10 -6.36 11.01
N TYR A 152 -3.78 -6.34 11.03
CA TYR A 152 -2.92 -7.29 10.35
C TYR A 152 -2.02 -8.06 11.34
N ASP A 153 -2.63 -8.77 12.30
CA ASP A 153 -1.90 -9.54 13.31
C ASP A 153 -1.02 -10.66 12.73
N HIS A 154 -1.40 -11.17 11.55
CA HIS A 154 -0.70 -12.26 10.88
C HIS A 154 -0.58 -11.97 9.39
N VAL A 155 0.52 -11.35 8.99
CA VAL A 155 0.89 -11.15 7.59
C VAL A 155 1.77 -12.32 7.17
N PRO A 156 1.50 -13.02 6.04
CA PRO A 156 2.44 -14.00 5.50
C PRO A 156 3.76 -13.33 5.07
N PRO A 157 4.86 -14.11 5.01
CA PRO A 157 6.18 -13.59 4.64
C PRO A 157 6.29 -13.32 3.13
N PHE A 158 5.43 -12.45 2.63
CA PHE A 158 5.44 -12.03 1.23
C PHE A 158 6.71 -11.28 0.86
N ALA A 159 7.24 -11.53 -0.33
CA ALA A 159 8.30 -10.74 -0.94
C ALA A 159 7.71 -9.39 -1.38
N ILE A 160 8.21 -8.28 -0.82
CA ILE A 160 7.78 -6.91 -1.17
C ILE A 160 8.22 -6.59 -2.61
N GLY A 161 7.38 -5.84 -3.34
CA GLY A 161 7.64 -5.49 -4.75
C GLY A 161 7.40 -6.64 -5.73
N ARG A 162 6.81 -7.74 -5.27
CA ARG A 162 6.29 -8.82 -6.10
C ARG A 162 4.78 -8.83 -6.04
N ALA A 163 4.12 -9.35 -7.08
CA ALA A 163 2.66 -9.38 -7.17
C ALA A 163 1.99 -10.10 -5.98
N CYS A 164 0.72 -9.83 -5.77
CA CYS A 164 -0.25 -10.50 -4.91
C CYS A 164 -0.39 -9.99 -3.48
N PHE A 165 0.63 -9.46 -2.81
CA PHE A 165 0.51 -9.08 -1.39
C PHE A 165 -0.44 -7.91 -1.17
N ASP A 166 -0.43 -6.93 -2.04
CA ASP A 166 -1.30 -5.75 -2.05
C ASP A 166 -2.79 -6.15 -2.13
N ASN A 167 -3.11 -7.01 -3.05
CA ASN A 167 -4.46 -7.55 -3.22
C ASN A 167 -4.88 -8.47 -2.05
N TRP A 168 -3.94 -9.22 -1.47
CA TRP A 168 -4.18 -10.02 -0.28
C TRP A 168 -4.50 -9.15 0.95
N LEU A 169 -3.83 -8.00 1.13
CA LEU A 169 -4.14 -7.07 2.22
C LEU A 169 -5.61 -6.62 2.18
N VAL A 170 -6.15 -6.33 0.99
CA VAL A 170 -7.57 -6.00 0.83
C VAL A 170 -8.46 -7.19 1.19
N TRP A 171 -8.14 -8.39 0.73
CA TRP A 171 -8.89 -9.60 1.07
C TRP A 171 -8.89 -9.84 2.58
N ARG A 172 -7.72 -9.74 3.23
CA ARG A 172 -7.59 -9.97 4.67
C ARG A 172 -8.43 -8.97 5.47
N ALA A 173 -8.34 -7.70 5.16
CA ALA A 173 -9.15 -6.66 5.82
C ALA A 173 -10.65 -6.91 5.66
N ARG A 174 -11.10 -7.39 4.48
CA ARG A 174 -12.52 -7.67 4.21
C ARG A 174 -13.10 -8.82 5.02
N GLN A 175 -12.30 -9.60 5.77
CA GLN A 175 -12.83 -10.69 6.60
C GLN A 175 -13.50 -10.15 7.87
N ASP A 176 -12.96 -9.08 8.47
CA ASP A 176 -13.38 -8.59 9.79
C ASP A 176 -13.37 -7.05 9.95
N ALA A 177 -13.18 -6.33 8.86
CA ALA A 177 -13.15 -4.86 8.83
C ALA A 177 -13.91 -4.30 7.62
N ILE A 178 -14.21 -3.01 7.65
CA ILE A 178 -14.67 -2.31 6.45
C ILE A 178 -13.45 -1.96 5.58
N VAL A 179 -13.59 -2.12 4.27
CA VAL A 179 -12.63 -1.61 3.29
C VAL A 179 -13.27 -0.43 2.60
N VAL A 180 -12.57 0.69 2.61
CA VAL A 180 -13.02 1.98 2.11
C VAL A 180 -12.23 2.35 0.86
N ASP A 181 -12.92 2.50 -0.26
CA ASP A 181 -12.38 3.14 -1.45
C ASP A 181 -12.41 4.66 -1.26
N ALA A 182 -11.25 5.26 -1.08
CA ALA A 182 -11.09 6.70 -0.89
C ALA A 182 -10.67 7.44 -2.18
N THR A 183 -10.75 6.80 -3.33
CA THR A 183 -10.29 7.35 -4.62
C THR A 183 -10.89 8.72 -4.96
N ALA A 184 -12.09 9.01 -4.49
CA ALA A 184 -12.77 10.29 -4.77
C ALA A 184 -12.24 11.45 -3.91
N ASP A 185 -11.74 11.17 -2.72
CA ASP A 185 -11.36 12.19 -1.73
C ASP A 185 -9.84 12.28 -1.51
N VAL A 186 -9.10 11.19 -1.80
CA VAL A 186 -7.64 11.13 -1.62
C VAL A 186 -6.94 11.10 -2.96
N VAL A 187 -5.95 11.95 -3.10
CA VAL A 187 -4.98 11.94 -4.20
C VAL A 187 -3.67 11.34 -3.71
N ALA A 188 -3.23 10.28 -4.33
CA ALA A 188 -1.91 9.70 -4.15
C ALA A 188 -1.24 9.60 -5.51
N ALA A 189 -0.06 10.21 -5.67
CA ALA A 189 0.61 10.29 -6.95
C ALA A 189 1.73 9.25 -7.03
N HIS A 190 1.54 8.24 -7.86
CA HIS A 190 2.57 7.25 -8.18
C HIS A 190 3.49 7.83 -9.25
N GLN A 191 4.78 7.85 -8.96
CA GLN A 191 5.77 8.36 -9.90
C GLN A 191 6.27 7.20 -10.76
N GLY A 192 6.02 7.31 -12.07
CA GLY A 192 6.37 6.26 -13.04
C GLY A 192 7.86 5.92 -13.02
N HIS A 193 8.17 4.65 -13.01
CA HIS A 193 9.54 4.14 -13.15
C HIS A 193 9.53 2.82 -13.90
N ASP A 194 10.66 2.46 -14.47
CA ASP A 194 10.88 1.12 -15.00
C ASP A 194 11.10 0.10 -13.85
N TYR A 195 11.12 -1.18 -14.20
CA TYR A 195 11.40 -2.28 -13.27
C TYR A 195 12.87 -2.69 -13.30
N ALA A 196 13.78 -1.79 -13.68
CA ALA A 196 15.21 -2.11 -13.84
C ALA A 196 15.89 -2.60 -12.55
N HIS A 197 15.31 -2.26 -11.39
CA HIS A 197 15.77 -2.74 -10.08
C HIS A 197 15.45 -4.22 -9.80
N VAL A 198 14.58 -4.83 -10.60
CA VAL A 198 14.27 -6.28 -10.51
C VAL A 198 15.03 -6.98 -11.61
N GLY A 199 15.93 -7.90 -11.27
CA GLY A 199 16.59 -8.77 -12.25
C GLY A 199 15.52 -9.52 -13.04
N GLY A 200 15.43 -9.34 -14.37
CA GLY A 200 14.31 -9.85 -15.18
C GLY A 200 13.15 -8.86 -15.38
N GLY A 201 13.21 -7.68 -14.77
CA GLY A 201 12.28 -6.58 -15.01
C GLY A 201 10.83 -6.85 -14.54
N LYS A 202 9.87 -6.24 -15.24
CA LYS A 202 8.44 -6.35 -14.91
C LYS A 202 7.93 -7.79 -14.94
N ALA A 203 8.44 -8.63 -15.87
CA ALA A 203 8.02 -10.02 -15.98
C ALA A 203 8.36 -10.80 -14.71
N GLU A 204 9.56 -10.64 -14.16
CA GLU A 204 9.98 -11.28 -12.92
C GLU A 204 9.17 -10.79 -11.72
N ALA A 205 8.91 -9.50 -11.62
CA ALA A 205 8.10 -8.93 -10.52
C ALA A 205 6.68 -9.52 -10.47
N TYR A 206 6.09 -9.86 -11.61
CA TYR A 206 4.70 -10.33 -11.70
C TYR A 206 4.56 -11.85 -11.88
N TYR A 207 5.55 -12.53 -12.45
CA TYR A 207 5.45 -13.94 -12.84
C TYR A 207 6.64 -14.79 -12.42
N GLY A 208 7.66 -14.19 -11.79
CA GLY A 208 8.83 -14.87 -11.28
C GLY A 208 8.54 -15.78 -10.09
N GLU A 209 9.58 -16.44 -9.60
CA GLU A 209 9.48 -17.42 -8.51
C GLU A 209 8.91 -16.81 -7.21
N GLU A 210 9.38 -15.63 -6.80
CA GLU A 210 8.87 -14.95 -5.60
C GLU A 210 7.40 -14.50 -5.78
N ALA A 211 6.97 -14.10 -6.97
CA ALA A 211 5.58 -13.79 -7.26
C ALA A 211 4.69 -15.04 -7.20
N ALA A 212 5.17 -16.17 -7.72
CA ALA A 212 4.47 -17.45 -7.59
C ALA A 212 4.37 -17.87 -6.11
N ARG A 213 5.44 -17.71 -5.35
CA ARG A 213 5.45 -17.96 -3.91
C ARG A 213 4.48 -17.04 -3.16
N ASN A 214 4.42 -15.76 -3.49
CA ASN A 214 3.43 -14.85 -2.94
C ASN A 214 2.00 -15.33 -3.21
N LEU A 215 1.71 -15.85 -4.41
CA LEU A 215 0.38 -16.38 -4.73
C LEU A 215 0.04 -17.61 -3.89
N GLU A 216 0.99 -18.49 -3.60
CA GLU A 216 0.82 -19.63 -2.70
C GLU A 216 0.54 -19.15 -1.27
N LEU A 217 1.37 -18.24 -0.74
CA LEU A 217 1.23 -17.64 0.59
C LEU A 217 -0.12 -16.93 0.74
N ALA A 218 -0.62 -16.28 -0.31
CA ALA A 218 -1.95 -15.69 -0.33
C ALA A 218 -3.07 -16.73 -0.23
N GLY A 219 -2.81 -18.00 -0.50
CA GLY A 219 -3.80 -19.05 -0.59
C GLY A 219 -4.56 -19.05 -1.93
N GLY A 220 -3.93 -18.54 -3.00
CA GLY A 220 -4.41 -18.54 -4.37
C GLY A 220 -5.24 -17.32 -4.78
N LYS A 221 -5.59 -17.27 -6.06
CA LYS A 221 -6.26 -16.11 -6.71
C LYS A 221 -7.59 -15.70 -6.09
N SER A 222 -8.29 -16.60 -5.42
CA SER A 222 -9.57 -16.29 -4.74
C SER A 222 -9.42 -15.34 -3.55
N ARG A 223 -8.19 -15.14 -3.05
CA ARG A 223 -7.85 -14.23 -1.97
C ARG A 223 -7.14 -12.95 -2.45
N LEU A 224 -7.21 -12.65 -3.73
CA LEU A 224 -6.69 -11.41 -4.31
C LEU A 224 -7.86 -10.49 -4.62
N TYR A 225 -8.05 -9.48 -3.78
CA TYR A 225 -9.12 -8.50 -3.92
C TYR A 225 -8.59 -7.18 -4.49
N THR A 226 -9.48 -6.40 -5.04
CA THR A 226 -9.21 -5.10 -5.66
C THR A 226 -10.11 -4.03 -5.04
N LEU A 227 -10.02 -2.79 -5.49
CA LEU A 227 -10.96 -1.74 -5.09
C LEU A 227 -12.42 -2.07 -5.36
N HIS A 228 -12.72 -2.92 -6.36
CA HIS A 228 -14.09 -3.38 -6.61
C HIS A 228 -14.67 -4.22 -5.47
N ASP A 229 -13.83 -4.72 -4.57
CA ASP A 229 -14.22 -5.48 -3.40
C ASP A 229 -14.38 -4.60 -2.14
N ALA A 230 -14.15 -3.28 -2.24
CA ALA A 230 -14.36 -2.35 -1.15
C ALA A 230 -15.83 -2.33 -0.72
N SER A 231 -16.07 -2.39 0.61
CA SER A 231 -17.42 -2.39 1.19
C SER A 231 -18.03 -1.00 1.30
N HIS A 232 -17.17 0.02 1.33
CA HIS A 232 -17.55 1.41 1.49
C HIS A 232 -16.79 2.28 0.51
N VAL A 233 -17.29 3.49 0.28
CA VAL A 233 -16.67 4.54 -0.53
C VAL A 233 -16.66 5.82 0.31
N LEU A 234 -15.52 6.48 0.39
CA LEU A 234 -15.42 7.84 0.93
C LEU A 234 -15.60 8.84 -0.23
N ARG A 235 -16.61 9.70 -0.13
CA ARG A 235 -16.88 10.72 -1.14
C ARG A 235 -17.43 12.00 -0.51
N GLY A 236 -16.79 13.14 -0.81
CA GLY A 236 -17.15 14.42 -0.25
C GLY A 236 -17.09 14.43 1.27
N GLY A 237 -16.11 13.73 1.84
CA GLY A 237 -15.89 13.58 3.26
C GLY A 237 -16.95 12.75 4.00
N ARG A 238 -17.76 11.98 3.30
CA ARG A 238 -18.78 11.10 3.88
C ARG A 238 -18.54 9.64 3.50
N LEU A 239 -18.75 8.76 4.46
CA LEU A 239 -18.64 7.33 4.27
C LEU A 239 -19.98 6.77 3.76
N HIS A 240 -19.96 6.11 2.63
CA HIS A 240 -21.12 5.48 2.01
C HIS A 240 -20.89 3.98 1.87
N ARG A 241 -21.93 3.17 2.06
CA ARG A 241 -21.87 1.77 1.67
C ARG A 241 -21.70 1.66 0.16
N ASN A 242 -20.75 0.83 -0.28
CA ASN A 242 -20.61 0.51 -1.68
C ASN A 242 -21.77 -0.40 -2.10
N PRO A 243 -22.64 0.00 -3.06
CA PRO A 243 -23.76 -0.82 -3.51
C PRO A 243 -23.33 -2.03 -4.35
N GLY A 244 -22.03 -2.23 -4.55
CA GLY A 244 -21.51 -3.42 -5.24
C GLY A 244 -22.00 -4.73 -4.65
N ALA A 245 -21.92 -5.82 -5.41
CA ALA A 245 -22.39 -7.14 -5.01
C ALA A 245 -21.85 -7.53 -3.63
N PRO A 246 -22.67 -8.06 -2.72
CA PRO A 246 -22.23 -8.52 -1.41
C PRO A 246 -21.06 -9.49 -1.54
N LEU A 247 -20.06 -9.37 -0.68
CA LEU A 247 -18.86 -10.22 -0.68
C LEU A 247 -19.21 -11.71 -0.73
N ARG A 248 -20.22 -12.13 0.07
CA ARG A 248 -20.69 -13.52 0.11
C ARG A 248 -21.22 -14.02 -1.24
N TRP A 249 -21.86 -13.16 -2.02
CA TRP A 249 -22.33 -13.54 -3.36
C TRP A 249 -21.16 -13.77 -4.31
N ARG A 250 -20.15 -12.88 -4.30
CA ARG A 250 -18.94 -13.03 -5.14
C ARG A 250 -18.13 -14.27 -4.76
N GLU A 251 -17.98 -14.56 -3.46
CA GLU A 251 -17.35 -15.82 -3.01
C GLU A 251 -18.11 -17.05 -3.48
N ASN A 252 -19.43 -17.03 -3.39
CA ASN A 252 -20.26 -18.15 -3.83
C ASN A 252 -20.20 -18.33 -5.35
N VAL A 253 -20.20 -17.26 -6.13
CA VAL A 253 -20.03 -17.30 -7.60
C VAL A 253 -18.63 -17.80 -7.98
N ARG A 254 -17.58 -17.33 -7.31
CA ARG A 254 -16.20 -17.81 -7.52
C ARG A 254 -16.06 -19.30 -7.16
N LYS A 255 -16.65 -19.74 -6.05
CA LYS A 255 -16.68 -21.16 -5.65
C LYS A 255 -17.49 -22.01 -6.63
N ALA A 256 -18.60 -21.51 -7.14
CA ALA A 256 -19.41 -22.19 -8.15
C ALA A 256 -18.67 -22.28 -9.50
N ALA A 257 -18.08 -21.17 -9.97
CA ALA A 257 -17.28 -21.15 -11.19
C ALA A 257 -16.08 -22.13 -11.13
N TRP A 258 -15.41 -22.19 -9.98
CA TRP A 258 -14.34 -23.17 -9.76
C TRP A 258 -14.85 -24.61 -9.86
N LYS A 259 -15.99 -24.94 -9.20
CA LYS A 259 -16.59 -26.30 -9.26
C LYS A 259 -17.02 -26.69 -10.68
N LEU A 260 -17.34 -25.72 -11.51
CA LEU A 260 -17.77 -25.91 -12.90
C LEU A 260 -16.60 -25.86 -13.91
N GLY A 261 -15.36 -25.71 -13.43
CA GLY A 261 -14.18 -25.65 -14.31
C GLY A 261 -14.11 -24.41 -15.19
N VAL A 262 -14.91 -23.39 -14.92
CA VAL A 262 -14.87 -22.11 -15.62
C VAL A 262 -13.70 -21.30 -15.04
N ARG A 263 -12.64 -21.11 -15.85
CA ARG A 263 -11.46 -20.30 -15.52
C ARG A 263 -11.66 -18.83 -15.84
#